data_20158978bafd76695e1897d90cfbc550
#
_entry.id   20158978bafd76695e1897d90cfbc550
#
_cell.length_a   1.000
_cell.length_b   1.000
_cell.length_c   1.000
_cell.angle_alpha   90.00
_cell.angle_beta   90.00
_cell.angle_gamma   90.00
#
_symmetry.space_group_name_H-M   'P 1'
#
loop_
_entity.id
_entity.type
_entity.pdbx_description
1 polymer ?
#
loop_
_entity_poly.entity_id
_entity_poly.type
_entity_poly.pdbx_seq_one_letter_code
_entity_poly.pdbx_strand_id
1 'polypeptide(L)'
;PLAQRHFYYHAGMAQLMDSELPDAQALGVCGQIIPWNFPLLMLAWKIAPALAMGNTVVLKPAEYTSLTALLFADICRQAGLPKGVVNIVTGDGAVGEMIVTHEDIDKIAFTGSTAVGRRIREATAGSGKALTLELGGKSPYIVFDDADLDSAVEGLVDAIWFNQGQVCCAGSRLLVHEPVADRFYAKLRTRMEKLRIGDPLDKSIDVGALVDPVQYKRVSEMVEANTAGERFVTPGQMPENGCFYPPTLITGLNPADTLMQEEIFGPVLVSTTFRTPSEAVQLANNTRYGLAATVWTENVNLALDIAPQLETGIVWVNGTNMMDAAAGFGGKRESGFGREGGWEGLAGYTKPKTAQKPLKEIEAFSGEGGPEDGIDRTAKLY
;
A
#
# COMPACT_ATOMS: atom_id res chain seq x y z
N PRO A 1 -0.69 16.98 3.28
CA PRO A 1 -2.11 16.84 3.65
C PRO A 1 -2.49 15.41 4.05
N LEU A 2 -2.15 14.36 3.25
CA LEU A 2 -2.59 12.98 3.55
C LEU A 2 -1.99 12.44 4.87
N ALA A 3 -0.69 12.61 5.10
CA ALA A 3 -0.06 12.22 6.37
C ALA A 3 -0.75 12.86 7.58
N GLN A 4 -1.12 14.14 7.47
CA GLN A 4 -1.85 14.86 8.52
C GLN A 4 -3.25 14.25 8.77
N ARG A 5 -3.97 13.82 7.72
CA ARG A 5 -5.28 13.15 7.88
C ARG A 5 -5.17 11.87 8.68
N HIS A 6 -4.09 11.09 8.55
CA HIS A 6 -3.87 9.90 9.36
C HIS A 6 -3.70 10.23 10.84
N PHE A 7 -2.99 11.29 11.20
CA PHE A 7 -2.89 11.73 12.60
C PHE A 7 -4.25 12.17 13.15
N TYR A 8 -5.05 12.96 12.39
CA TYR A 8 -6.39 13.34 12.82
C TYR A 8 -7.31 12.15 13.02
N TYR A 9 -7.33 11.21 12.05
CA TYR A 9 -8.15 10.01 12.16
C TYR A 9 -7.81 9.20 13.42
N HIS A 10 -6.54 8.89 13.62
CA HIS A 10 -6.10 8.08 14.75
C HIS A 10 -6.23 8.82 16.10
N ALA A 11 -6.12 10.15 16.13
CA ALA A 11 -6.42 10.93 17.32
C ALA A 11 -7.91 10.83 17.70
N GLY A 12 -8.81 10.87 16.72
CA GLY A 12 -10.23 10.61 16.93
C GLY A 12 -10.49 9.18 17.43
N MET A 13 -9.84 8.20 16.85
CA MET A 13 -9.95 6.80 17.28
C MET A 13 -9.43 6.58 18.71
N ALA A 14 -8.35 7.27 19.10
CA ALA A 14 -7.84 7.20 20.47
C ALA A 14 -8.87 7.63 21.54
N GLN A 15 -9.77 8.56 21.20
CA GLN A 15 -10.86 8.98 22.10
C GLN A 15 -11.96 7.91 22.21
N LEU A 16 -12.08 7.03 21.24
CA LEU A 16 -13.11 5.98 21.18
C LEU A 16 -12.62 4.63 21.71
N MET A 17 -11.34 4.52 22.10
CA MET A 17 -10.73 3.24 22.48
C MET A 17 -11.48 2.50 23.58
N ASP A 18 -11.88 3.21 24.63
CA ASP A 18 -12.54 2.60 25.79
C ASP A 18 -13.91 2.04 25.44
N SER A 19 -14.61 2.59 24.44
CA SER A 19 -15.90 2.12 23.96
C SER A 19 -15.79 1.06 22.87
N GLU A 20 -14.86 1.26 21.91
CA GLU A 20 -14.78 0.41 20.71
C GLU A 20 -13.82 -0.78 20.87
N LEU A 21 -12.83 -0.64 21.75
CA LEU A 21 -11.82 -1.66 22.03
C LEU A 21 -11.57 -1.83 23.54
N PRO A 22 -12.62 -2.09 24.35
CA PRO A 22 -12.51 -2.08 25.82
C PRO A 22 -11.53 -3.11 26.38
N ASP A 23 -11.29 -4.20 25.63
CA ASP A 23 -10.41 -5.29 26.04
C ASP A 23 -9.04 -5.25 25.33
N ALA A 24 -8.76 -4.23 24.52
CA ALA A 24 -7.50 -4.11 23.80
C ALA A 24 -6.40 -3.55 24.72
N GLN A 25 -5.20 -4.09 24.52
CA GLN A 25 -3.99 -3.61 25.19
C GLN A 25 -2.94 -3.27 24.15
N ALA A 26 -2.07 -2.30 24.47
CA ALA A 26 -0.89 -2.02 23.65
C ALA A 26 -0.03 -3.28 23.48
N LEU A 27 0.54 -3.47 22.30
CA LEU A 27 1.52 -4.54 22.06
C LEU A 27 2.78 -4.34 22.91
N GLY A 28 3.29 -3.11 22.97
CA GLY A 28 4.50 -2.73 23.66
C GLY A 28 5.41 -1.86 22.79
N VAL A 29 6.61 -2.35 22.45
CA VAL A 29 7.58 -1.64 21.62
C VAL A 29 7.44 -2.04 20.15
N CYS A 30 7.16 -1.07 19.28
CA CYS A 30 6.99 -1.28 17.86
C CYS A 30 8.22 -0.83 17.07
N GLY A 31 8.93 -1.78 16.46
CA GLY A 31 9.98 -1.52 15.48
C GLY A 31 9.33 -1.22 14.12
N GLN A 32 9.64 -0.06 13.56
CA GLN A 32 9.06 0.43 12.30
C GLN A 32 10.15 0.77 11.30
N ILE A 33 10.04 0.27 10.08
CA ILE A 33 11.01 0.51 9.01
C ILE A 33 10.24 0.99 7.80
N ILE A 34 10.58 2.19 7.31
CA ILE A 34 9.85 2.86 6.24
C ILE A 34 10.71 3.07 5.00
N PRO A 35 10.09 3.03 3.79
CA PRO A 35 10.77 3.20 2.52
C PRO A 35 10.98 4.68 2.17
N TRP A 36 11.66 4.90 1.05
CA TRP A 36 12.04 6.20 0.54
C TRP A 36 11.00 6.85 -0.39
N ASN A 37 10.05 6.10 -0.93
CA ASN A 37 9.14 6.61 -1.97
C ASN A 37 8.02 7.54 -1.44
N PHE A 38 7.54 7.32 -0.20
CA PHE A 38 6.58 8.19 0.50
C PHE A 38 6.95 8.36 1.97
N PRO A 39 8.09 8.97 2.30
CA PRO A 39 8.69 8.89 3.64
C PRO A 39 7.76 9.40 4.76
N LEU A 40 7.19 10.60 4.61
CA LEU A 40 6.33 11.18 5.65
C LEU A 40 4.98 10.46 5.76
N LEU A 41 4.42 9.98 4.65
CA LEU A 41 3.16 9.23 4.66
C LEU A 41 3.34 7.87 5.34
N MET A 42 4.42 7.15 5.00
CA MET A 42 4.71 5.84 5.60
C MET A 42 5.06 5.95 7.08
N LEU A 43 5.69 7.04 7.49
CA LEU A 43 5.87 7.39 8.91
C LEU A 43 4.51 7.54 9.60
N ALA A 44 3.62 8.36 9.03
CA ALA A 44 2.29 8.62 9.61
C ALA A 44 1.45 7.34 9.70
N TRP A 45 1.45 6.50 8.67
CA TRP A 45 0.71 5.23 8.64
C TRP A 45 1.10 4.29 9.77
N LYS A 46 2.34 4.34 10.21
CA LYS A 46 2.86 3.44 11.26
C LYS A 46 2.85 4.07 12.66
N ILE A 47 3.27 5.33 12.77
CA ILE A 47 3.36 5.99 14.09
C ILE A 47 1.98 6.35 14.64
N ALA A 48 1.08 6.89 13.81
CA ALA A 48 -0.22 7.37 14.31
C ALA A 48 -1.06 6.26 14.97
N PRO A 49 -1.28 5.08 14.35
CA PRO A 49 -2.00 3.99 15.02
C PRO A 49 -1.24 3.41 16.22
N ALA A 50 0.10 3.33 16.16
CA ALA A 50 0.89 2.85 17.28
C ALA A 50 0.71 3.72 18.52
N LEU A 51 0.78 5.04 18.37
CA LEU A 51 0.59 5.99 19.46
C LEU A 51 -0.86 5.98 19.97
N ALA A 52 -1.85 5.95 19.08
CA ALA A 52 -3.26 5.89 19.45
C ALA A 52 -3.57 4.69 20.34
N MET A 53 -2.89 3.57 20.13
CA MET A 53 -3.02 2.32 20.90
C MET A 53 -2.06 2.23 22.10
N GLY A 54 -1.34 3.30 22.45
CA GLY A 54 -0.49 3.35 23.65
C GLY A 54 0.85 2.65 23.51
N ASN A 55 1.31 2.36 22.28
CA ASN A 55 2.63 1.75 22.05
C ASN A 55 3.75 2.78 22.02
N THR A 56 4.97 2.32 22.26
CA THR A 56 6.20 3.05 21.98
C THR A 56 6.80 2.63 20.64
N VAL A 57 7.58 3.51 20.02
CA VAL A 57 8.07 3.31 18.65
C VAL A 57 9.57 3.52 18.55
N VAL A 58 10.25 2.61 17.87
CA VAL A 58 11.58 2.78 17.30
C VAL A 58 11.47 2.74 15.78
N LEU A 59 11.61 3.88 15.11
CA LEU A 59 11.42 4.00 13.67
C LEU A 59 12.75 4.28 12.96
N LYS A 60 13.04 3.48 11.92
CA LYS A 60 14.14 3.69 10.98
C LYS A 60 13.61 4.16 9.61
N PRO A 61 13.86 5.41 9.20
CA PRO A 61 13.61 5.85 7.84
C PRO A 61 14.63 5.27 6.86
N ALA A 62 14.29 5.30 5.56
CA ALA A 62 15.28 5.00 4.53
C ALA A 62 16.39 6.07 4.52
N GLU A 63 17.59 5.65 4.12
CA GLU A 63 18.82 6.46 4.14
C GLU A 63 18.67 7.75 3.33
N TYR A 64 18.02 7.66 2.17
CA TYR A 64 17.81 8.78 1.24
C TYR A 64 16.81 9.85 1.75
N THR A 65 15.92 9.49 2.69
CA THR A 65 14.75 10.31 3.04
C THR A 65 14.53 10.46 4.55
N SER A 66 15.61 10.58 5.31
CA SER A 66 15.57 10.67 6.78
C SER A 66 15.12 12.04 7.33
N LEU A 67 15.28 13.14 6.56
CA LEU A 67 15.11 14.50 7.07
C LEU A 67 13.70 14.78 7.61
N THR A 68 12.65 14.31 6.93
CA THR A 68 11.27 14.49 7.40
C THR A 68 10.95 13.70 8.66
N ALA A 69 11.58 12.55 8.86
CA ALA A 69 11.45 11.77 10.08
C ALA A 69 12.15 12.46 11.27
N LEU A 70 13.33 13.01 11.05
CA LEU A 70 14.05 13.78 12.08
C LEU A 70 13.26 15.05 12.48
N LEU A 71 12.70 15.77 11.50
CA LEU A 71 11.81 16.91 11.76
C LEU A 71 10.58 16.47 12.57
N PHE A 72 10.02 15.29 12.28
CA PHE A 72 8.88 14.76 13.03
C PHE A 72 9.23 14.49 14.51
N ALA A 73 10.44 14.03 14.82
CA ALA A 73 10.89 13.87 16.20
C ALA A 73 10.90 15.22 16.96
N ASP A 74 11.31 16.31 16.29
CA ASP A 74 11.24 17.66 16.87
C ASP A 74 9.79 18.13 17.07
N ILE A 75 8.89 17.84 16.12
CA ILE A 75 7.45 18.10 16.26
C ILE A 75 6.87 17.36 17.47
N CYS A 76 7.22 16.09 17.67
CA CYS A 76 6.79 15.32 18.85
C CYS A 76 7.24 15.99 20.16
N ARG A 77 8.48 16.48 20.22
CA ARG A 77 9.01 17.22 21.37
C ARG A 77 8.24 18.51 21.61
N GLN A 78 7.94 19.27 20.55
CA GLN A 78 7.17 20.53 20.66
C GLN A 78 5.72 20.28 21.08
N ALA A 79 5.14 19.15 20.64
CA ALA A 79 3.78 18.72 21.04
C ALA A 79 3.69 18.20 22.49
N GLY A 80 4.81 18.13 23.21
CA GLY A 80 4.84 17.65 24.58
C GLY A 80 4.76 16.12 24.73
N LEU A 81 5.02 15.34 23.67
CA LEU A 81 5.06 13.89 23.76
C LEU A 81 6.15 13.45 24.75
N PRO A 82 5.87 12.52 25.68
CA PRO A 82 6.87 12.06 26.65
C PRO A 82 8.12 11.50 25.98
N LYS A 83 9.28 11.73 26.59
CA LYS A 83 10.54 11.20 26.10
C LYS A 83 10.52 9.67 26.03
N GLY A 84 11.07 9.09 24.97
CA GLY A 84 11.15 7.65 24.79
C GLY A 84 9.91 7.03 24.12
N VAL A 85 8.81 7.77 23.93
CA VAL A 85 7.62 7.25 23.24
C VAL A 85 7.87 7.10 21.73
N VAL A 86 8.48 8.10 21.10
CA VAL A 86 8.91 8.03 19.69
C VAL A 86 10.42 8.22 19.61
N ASN A 87 11.09 7.24 19.01
CA ASN A 87 12.53 7.23 18.83
C ASN A 87 12.83 7.04 17.34
N ILE A 88 13.48 8.01 16.72
CA ILE A 88 13.91 7.95 15.32
C ILE A 88 15.39 7.59 15.29
N VAL A 89 15.73 6.48 14.65
CA VAL A 89 17.11 6.01 14.47
C VAL A 89 17.45 5.98 12.98
N THR A 90 18.54 6.62 12.61
CA THR A 90 19.05 6.61 11.23
C THR A 90 20.11 5.53 11.06
N GLY A 91 20.27 5.05 9.85
CA GLY A 91 21.26 4.04 9.49
C GLY A 91 20.84 3.24 8.27
N ASP A 92 21.69 2.33 7.87
CA ASP A 92 21.52 1.43 6.74
C ASP A 92 20.67 0.18 7.06
N GLY A 93 20.78 -0.83 6.21
CA GLY A 93 20.07 -2.10 6.40
C GLY A 93 20.48 -2.84 7.68
N ALA A 94 21.71 -2.67 8.18
CA ALA A 94 22.17 -3.30 9.41
C ALA A 94 21.41 -2.78 10.64
N VAL A 95 21.14 -1.47 10.70
CA VAL A 95 20.28 -0.92 11.77
C VAL A 95 18.85 -1.46 11.68
N GLY A 96 18.33 -1.64 10.45
CA GLY A 96 17.03 -2.31 10.25
C GLY A 96 17.02 -3.74 10.78
N GLU A 97 18.06 -4.51 10.53
CA GLU A 97 18.22 -5.88 11.02
C GLU A 97 18.31 -5.94 12.55
N MET A 98 19.04 -5.00 13.16
CA MET A 98 19.09 -4.88 14.63
C MET A 98 17.70 -4.65 15.23
N ILE A 99 16.87 -3.81 14.63
CA ILE A 99 15.48 -3.60 15.09
C ILE A 99 14.66 -4.89 14.94
N VAL A 100 14.77 -5.58 13.80
CA VAL A 100 14.02 -6.80 13.51
C VAL A 100 14.35 -7.92 14.52
N THR A 101 15.61 -8.05 14.88
CA THR A 101 16.11 -9.17 15.73
C THR A 101 16.13 -8.83 17.22
N HIS A 102 15.96 -7.57 17.63
CA HIS A 102 16.06 -7.16 19.02
C HIS A 102 14.97 -7.82 19.89
N GLU A 103 15.36 -8.42 21.01
CA GLU A 103 14.46 -9.20 21.88
C GLU A 103 13.30 -8.36 22.47
N ASP A 104 13.54 -7.10 22.81
CA ASP A 104 12.54 -6.19 23.41
C ASP A 104 11.58 -5.55 22.41
N ILE A 105 11.63 -5.92 21.14
CA ILE A 105 10.66 -5.47 20.14
C ILE A 105 9.50 -6.46 20.05
N ASP A 106 8.29 -6.00 20.29
CA ASP A 106 7.07 -6.82 20.27
C ASP A 106 6.42 -6.89 18.89
N LYS A 107 6.61 -5.87 18.04
CA LYS A 107 6.05 -5.79 16.69
C LYS A 107 7.06 -5.23 15.71
N ILE A 108 7.05 -5.79 14.49
CA ILE A 108 7.71 -5.19 13.32
C ILE A 108 6.64 -4.73 12.31
N ALA A 109 6.67 -3.45 11.96
CA ALA A 109 5.92 -2.88 10.85
C ALA A 109 6.89 -2.42 9.76
N PHE A 110 6.89 -3.11 8.64
CA PHE A 110 7.82 -2.88 7.54
C PHE A 110 7.07 -2.54 6.26
N THR A 111 7.54 -1.52 5.55
CA THR A 111 7.16 -1.26 4.16
C THR A 111 8.42 -1.18 3.30
N GLY A 112 8.47 -1.97 2.24
CA GLY A 112 9.63 -2.01 1.34
C GLY A 112 9.59 -3.18 0.35
N SER A 113 10.76 -3.66 -0.08
CA SER A 113 10.84 -4.71 -1.08
C SER A 113 10.38 -6.08 -0.56
N THR A 114 9.79 -6.88 -1.46
CA THR A 114 9.36 -8.26 -1.16
C THR A 114 10.52 -9.13 -0.67
N ALA A 115 11.72 -8.95 -1.21
CA ALA A 115 12.90 -9.70 -0.79
C ALA A 115 13.26 -9.44 0.69
N VAL A 116 13.22 -8.17 1.11
CA VAL A 116 13.48 -7.81 2.52
C VAL A 116 12.34 -8.28 3.41
N GLY A 117 11.08 -8.18 2.97
CA GLY A 117 9.93 -8.70 3.71
C GLY A 117 10.04 -10.20 4.01
N ARG A 118 10.51 -11.01 3.05
CA ARG A 118 10.79 -12.44 3.26
C ARG A 118 11.87 -12.66 4.33
N ARG A 119 12.98 -11.93 4.25
CA ARG A 119 14.05 -12.00 5.26
C ARG A 119 13.57 -11.64 6.67
N ILE A 120 12.73 -10.60 6.79
CA ILE A 120 12.12 -10.22 8.08
C ILE A 120 11.26 -11.36 8.62
N ARG A 121 10.41 -11.96 7.77
CA ARG A 121 9.57 -13.09 8.17
C ARG A 121 10.38 -14.30 8.64
N GLU A 122 11.46 -14.60 7.95
CA GLU A 122 12.41 -15.66 8.33
C GLU A 122 13.10 -15.34 9.66
N ALA A 123 13.63 -14.13 9.81
CA ALA A 123 14.35 -13.70 11.00
C ALA A 123 13.46 -13.61 12.26
N THR A 124 12.15 -13.40 12.09
CA THR A 124 11.20 -13.30 13.21
C THR A 124 10.44 -14.60 13.46
N ALA A 125 10.71 -15.68 12.71
CA ALA A 125 10.04 -16.95 12.90
C ALA A 125 10.29 -17.49 14.32
N GLY A 126 9.21 -17.88 15.01
CA GLY A 126 9.28 -18.37 16.39
C GLY A 126 9.52 -17.33 17.49
N SER A 127 9.73 -16.05 17.14
CA SER A 127 9.98 -14.99 18.13
C SER A 127 8.73 -14.49 18.88
N GLY A 128 7.53 -14.80 18.38
CA GLY A 128 6.27 -14.26 18.92
C GLY A 128 5.98 -12.81 18.54
N LYS A 129 6.85 -12.13 17.77
CA LYS A 129 6.64 -10.76 17.32
C LYS A 129 5.45 -10.67 16.37
N ALA A 130 4.60 -9.66 16.56
CA ALA A 130 3.57 -9.31 15.61
C ALA A 130 4.20 -8.68 14.34
N LEU A 131 3.67 -9.00 13.16
CA LEU A 131 4.19 -8.49 11.90
C LEU A 131 3.09 -7.79 11.08
N THR A 132 3.44 -6.63 10.50
CA THR A 132 2.75 -6.03 9.36
C THR A 132 3.79 -5.79 8.28
N LEU A 133 3.58 -6.39 7.10
CA LEU A 133 4.50 -6.29 5.97
C LEU A 133 3.73 -5.74 4.76
N GLU A 134 4.11 -4.55 4.31
CA GLU A 134 3.62 -3.91 3.10
C GLU A 134 4.74 -3.94 2.05
N LEU A 135 4.55 -4.73 1.00
CA LEU A 135 5.61 -5.09 0.08
C LEU A 135 5.28 -4.63 -1.35
N GLY A 136 6.04 -5.13 -2.32
CA GLY A 136 5.87 -4.78 -3.72
C GLY A 136 4.55 -5.21 -4.33
N GLY A 137 4.27 -4.72 -5.54
CA GLY A 137 3.08 -5.03 -6.29
C GLY A 137 3.30 -5.07 -7.80
N LYS A 138 2.36 -5.69 -8.51
CA LYS A 138 2.23 -5.65 -9.97
C LYS A 138 0.76 -5.45 -10.30
N SER A 139 0.22 -4.32 -9.84
CA SER A 139 -1.22 -4.06 -9.80
C SER A 139 -1.80 -3.97 -11.22
N PRO A 140 -2.91 -4.69 -11.51
CA PRO A 140 -3.60 -4.58 -12.78
C PRO A 140 -4.42 -3.28 -12.84
N TYR A 141 -4.41 -2.67 -14.01
CA TYR A 141 -5.28 -1.58 -14.42
C TYR A 141 -6.13 -2.08 -15.58
N ILE A 142 -7.42 -2.35 -15.32
CA ILE A 142 -8.33 -3.07 -16.21
C ILE A 142 -9.28 -2.07 -16.87
N VAL A 143 -9.33 -2.03 -18.21
CA VAL A 143 -10.19 -1.11 -18.96
C VAL A 143 -11.13 -1.92 -19.85
N PHE A 144 -12.44 -1.84 -19.57
CA PHE A 144 -13.49 -2.44 -20.39
C PHE A 144 -13.89 -1.52 -21.55
N ASP A 145 -14.61 -2.06 -22.52
CA ASP A 145 -15.00 -1.37 -23.75
C ASP A 145 -16.05 -0.28 -23.56
N ASP A 146 -16.82 -0.36 -22.47
CA ASP A 146 -17.81 0.64 -22.06
C ASP A 146 -17.25 1.78 -21.21
N ALA A 147 -15.97 1.70 -20.80
CA ALA A 147 -15.34 2.73 -19.96
C ALA A 147 -15.26 4.11 -20.66
N ASP A 148 -15.33 5.18 -19.88
CA ASP A 148 -14.88 6.50 -20.33
C ASP A 148 -13.36 6.47 -20.55
N LEU A 149 -12.96 6.31 -21.82
CA LEU A 149 -11.55 6.14 -22.17
C LEU A 149 -10.71 7.39 -21.89
N ASP A 150 -11.28 8.60 -21.92
CA ASP A 150 -10.53 9.81 -21.61
C ASP A 150 -10.21 9.88 -20.12
N SER A 151 -11.19 9.64 -19.27
CA SER A 151 -10.98 9.53 -17.83
C SER A 151 -10.05 8.36 -17.44
N ALA A 152 -10.19 7.21 -18.11
CA ALA A 152 -9.33 6.05 -17.89
C ALA A 152 -7.88 6.31 -18.29
N VAL A 153 -7.62 7.10 -19.35
CA VAL A 153 -6.26 7.50 -19.73
C VAL A 153 -5.64 8.45 -18.70
N GLU A 154 -6.38 9.49 -18.27
CA GLU A 154 -5.85 10.40 -17.24
C GLU A 154 -5.65 9.68 -15.91
N GLY A 155 -6.55 8.80 -15.50
CA GLY A 155 -6.38 7.95 -14.33
C GLY A 155 -5.17 7.03 -14.45
N LEU A 156 -4.88 6.50 -15.65
CA LEU A 156 -3.70 5.68 -15.87
C LEU A 156 -2.40 6.49 -15.77
N VAL A 157 -2.38 7.73 -16.27
CA VAL A 157 -1.25 8.65 -16.11
C VAL A 157 -0.91 8.82 -14.63
N ASP A 158 -1.92 9.06 -13.80
CA ASP A 158 -1.75 9.15 -12.34
C ASP A 158 -1.36 7.78 -11.72
N ALA A 159 -1.92 6.67 -12.21
CA ALA A 159 -1.64 5.34 -11.69
C ALA A 159 -0.19 4.87 -11.87
N ILE A 160 0.49 5.29 -12.96
CA ILE A 160 1.82 4.75 -13.29
C ILE A 160 2.94 5.79 -13.31
N TRP A 161 2.68 7.05 -13.71
CA TRP A 161 3.76 8.03 -13.82
C TRP A 161 3.83 8.99 -12.63
N PHE A 162 2.81 9.04 -11.78
CA PHE A 162 2.92 9.68 -10.47
C PHE A 162 4.13 9.11 -9.70
N ASN A 163 4.90 9.98 -9.06
CA ASN A 163 6.14 9.64 -8.37
C ASN A 163 7.10 8.76 -9.21
N GLN A 164 7.16 8.99 -10.53
CA GLN A 164 8.00 8.27 -11.49
C GLN A 164 7.78 6.75 -11.50
N GLY A 165 6.55 6.29 -11.21
CA GLY A 165 6.22 4.88 -11.09
C GLY A 165 6.81 4.18 -9.86
N GLN A 166 7.42 4.92 -8.96
CA GLN A 166 8.00 4.42 -7.70
C GLN A 166 6.90 4.31 -6.63
N VAL A 167 5.84 3.59 -6.95
CA VAL A 167 4.61 3.42 -6.17
C VAL A 167 4.29 1.94 -6.07
N CYS A 168 4.15 1.41 -4.86
CA CYS A 168 3.89 -0.02 -4.63
C CYS A 168 2.57 -0.50 -5.25
N CYS A 169 1.54 0.34 -5.25
CA CYS A 169 0.23 0.06 -5.85
C CYS A 169 0.07 0.59 -7.28
N ALA A 170 1.16 1.06 -7.93
CA ALA A 170 1.12 1.57 -9.29
C ALA A 170 0.38 0.61 -10.23
N GLY A 171 -0.55 1.12 -11.03
CA GLY A 171 -1.25 0.38 -12.08
C GLY A 171 -0.31 0.03 -13.24
N SER A 172 0.79 -0.67 -12.92
CA SER A 172 1.93 -0.90 -13.83
C SER A 172 1.67 -1.99 -14.88
N ARG A 173 0.53 -2.69 -14.77
CA ARG A 173 0.11 -3.75 -15.68
C ARG A 173 -1.27 -3.44 -16.25
N LEU A 174 -1.30 -2.87 -17.45
CA LEU A 174 -2.52 -2.49 -18.16
C LEU A 174 -3.14 -3.69 -18.87
N LEU A 175 -4.39 -3.97 -18.59
CA LEU A 175 -5.23 -4.96 -19.25
C LEU A 175 -6.36 -4.22 -19.98
N VAL A 176 -6.39 -4.29 -21.31
CA VAL A 176 -7.38 -3.56 -22.13
C VAL A 176 -8.29 -4.53 -22.86
N HIS A 177 -9.59 -4.29 -22.82
CA HIS A 177 -10.55 -5.06 -23.62
C HIS A 177 -10.24 -4.89 -25.11
N GLU A 178 -10.08 -6.01 -25.83
CA GLU A 178 -9.58 -6.05 -27.21
C GLU A 178 -10.32 -5.08 -28.17
N PRO A 179 -11.68 -4.93 -28.11
CA PRO A 179 -12.41 -4.05 -29.05
C PRO A 179 -12.04 -2.57 -28.94
N VAL A 180 -11.45 -2.12 -27.84
CA VAL A 180 -11.09 -0.71 -27.63
C VAL A 180 -9.58 -0.49 -27.51
N ALA A 181 -8.77 -1.54 -27.60
CA ALA A 181 -7.34 -1.49 -27.35
C ALA A 181 -6.62 -0.47 -28.23
N ASP A 182 -6.80 -0.52 -29.54
CA ASP A 182 -6.14 0.41 -30.48
C ASP A 182 -6.49 1.88 -30.18
N ARG A 183 -7.79 2.13 -29.92
CA ARG A 183 -8.26 3.48 -29.58
C ARG A 183 -7.70 3.95 -28.25
N PHE A 184 -7.65 3.08 -27.27
CA PHE A 184 -7.08 3.38 -25.95
C PHE A 184 -5.57 3.69 -26.05
N TYR A 185 -4.81 2.82 -26.72
CA TYR A 185 -3.37 3.05 -26.92
C TYR A 185 -3.06 4.31 -27.70
N ALA A 186 -3.84 4.65 -28.72
CA ALA A 186 -3.67 5.90 -29.45
C ALA A 186 -3.86 7.13 -28.56
N LYS A 187 -4.92 7.16 -27.73
CA LYS A 187 -5.16 8.23 -26.76
C LYS A 187 -4.02 8.30 -25.73
N LEU A 188 -3.59 7.16 -25.20
CA LEU A 188 -2.52 7.07 -24.20
C LEU A 188 -1.18 7.59 -24.77
N ARG A 189 -0.78 7.18 -25.98
CA ARG A 189 0.43 7.68 -26.66
C ARG A 189 0.37 9.21 -26.83
N THR A 190 -0.76 9.75 -27.31
CA THR A 190 -0.96 11.19 -27.45
C THR A 190 -0.83 11.93 -26.11
N ARG A 191 -1.27 11.31 -25.01
CA ARG A 191 -1.13 11.88 -23.66
C ARG A 191 0.31 11.79 -23.15
N MET A 192 1.00 10.66 -23.41
CA MET A 192 2.42 10.46 -23.08
C MET A 192 3.32 11.50 -23.76
N GLU A 193 3.04 11.85 -25.02
CA GLU A 193 3.80 12.87 -25.77
C GLU A 193 3.80 14.25 -25.09
N LYS A 194 2.82 14.52 -24.22
CA LYS A 194 2.68 15.79 -23.49
C LYS A 194 3.36 15.75 -22.11
N LEU A 195 3.85 14.62 -21.65
CA LEU A 195 4.54 14.50 -20.37
C LEU A 195 5.90 15.19 -20.44
N ARG A 196 6.14 16.08 -19.48
CA ARG A 196 7.38 16.86 -19.38
C ARG A 196 8.25 16.24 -18.30
N ILE A 197 9.51 15.98 -18.65
CA ILE A 197 10.49 15.35 -17.78
C ILE A 197 11.51 16.41 -17.38
N GLY A 198 11.81 16.54 -16.08
CA GLY A 198 12.76 17.55 -15.61
C GLY A 198 12.84 17.71 -14.10
N ASP A 199 13.27 18.88 -13.66
CA ASP A 199 13.42 19.21 -12.25
C ASP A 199 12.08 19.10 -11.50
N PRO A 200 11.95 18.23 -10.49
CA PRO A 200 10.71 18.05 -9.73
C PRO A 200 10.28 19.27 -8.92
N LEU A 201 11.15 20.27 -8.74
CA LEU A 201 10.81 21.54 -8.10
C LEU A 201 10.11 22.52 -9.05
N ASP A 202 10.22 22.31 -10.35
CA ASP A 202 9.46 23.06 -11.34
C ASP A 202 8.05 22.49 -11.44
N LYS A 203 7.04 23.28 -11.07
CA LYS A 203 5.62 22.90 -11.10
C LYS A 203 5.09 22.58 -12.50
N SER A 204 5.82 22.93 -13.55
CA SER A 204 5.45 22.60 -14.93
C SER A 204 5.90 21.19 -15.34
N ILE A 205 6.68 20.51 -14.53
CA ILE A 205 7.22 19.18 -14.81
C ILE A 205 6.25 18.11 -14.27
N ASP A 206 6.01 17.09 -15.07
CA ASP A 206 5.12 15.98 -14.74
C ASP A 206 5.88 14.78 -14.16
N VAL A 207 7.13 14.53 -14.62
CA VAL A 207 7.94 13.37 -14.24
C VAL A 207 9.36 13.82 -13.87
N GLY A 208 9.77 13.54 -12.65
CA GLY A 208 11.10 13.83 -12.13
C GLY A 208 12.10 12.68 -12.31
N ALA A 209 13.18 12.71 -11.50
CA ALA A 209 14.20 11.67 -11.47
C ALA A 209 13.78 10.48 -10.60
N LEU A 210 14.29 9.29 -10.92
CA LEU A 210 14.31 8.14 -10.00
C LEU A 210 15.17 8.46 -8.78
N VAL A 211 14.96 7.74 -7.69
CA VAL A 211 15.56 8.03 -6.39
C VAL A 211 17.09 8.04 -6.42
N ASP A 212 17.71 7.13 -7.15
CA ASP A 212 19.17 6.99 -7.18
C ASP A 212 19.67 6.22 -8.42
N PRO A 213 21.00 6.19 -8.67
CA PRO A 213 21.59 5.45 -9.79
C PRO A 213 21.36 3.93 -9.72
N VAL A 214 21.22 3.35 -8.53
CA VAL A 214 20.99 1.89 -8.38
C VAL A 214 19.60 1.54 -8.90
N GLN A 215 18.59 2.31 -8.53
CA GLN A 215 17.23 2.12 -9.02
C GLN A 215 17.14 2.40 -10.54
N TYR A 216 17.80 3.44 -11.02
CA TYR A 216 17.88 3.73 -12.47
C TYR A 216 18.45 2.53 -13.24
N LYS A 217 19.59 2.01 -12.79
CA LYS A 217 20.26 0.85 -13.40
C LYS A 217 19.34 -0.38 -13.41
N ARG A 218 18.67 -0.66 -12.27
CA ARG A 218 17.73 -1.78 -12.15
C ARG A 218 16.58 -1.68 -13.17
N VAL A 219 15.96 -0.51 -13.29
CA VAL A 219 14.88 -0.27 -14.26
C VAL A 219 15.39 -0.46 -15.68
N SER A 220 16.53 0.17 -16.03
CA SER A 220 17.14 0.08 -17.36
C SER A 220 17.47 -1.36 -17.74
N GLU A 221 18.21 -2.08 -16.90
CA GLU A 221 18.62 -3.47 -17.15
C GLU A 221 17.40 -4.40 -17.32
N MET A 222 16.37 -4.24 -16.49
CA MET A 222 15.17 -5.07 -16.59
C MET A 222 14.41 -4.82 -17.89
N VAL A 223 14.30 -3.57 -18.32
CA VAL A 223 13.61 -3.22 -19.58
C VAL A 223 14.43 -3.59 -20.79
N GLU A 224 15.76 -3.39 -20.77
CA GLU A 224 16.66 -3.72 -21.88
C GLU A 224 16.81 -5.22 -22.09
N ALA A 225 16.76 -6.02 -21.03
CA ALA A 225 16.81 -7.47 -21.13
C ALA A 225 15.56 -8.07 -21.81
N ASN A 226 14.48 -7.32 -21.93
CA ASN A 226 13.25 -7.75 -22.60
C ASN A 226 13.22 -7.22 -24.04
N THR A 227 13.16 -8.14 -24.99
CA THR A 227 13.05 -7.83 -26.43
C THR A 227 11.65 -8.06 -27.00
N ALA A 228 10.70 -8.51 -26.17
CA ALA A 228 9.33 -8.77 -26.58
C ALA A 228 8.46 -7.50 -26.55
N GLY A 229 7.38 -7.52 -27.32
CA GLY A 229 6.41 -6.44 -27.39
C GLY A 229 6.85 -5.24 -28.22
N GLU A 230 5.93 -4.31 -28.39
CA GLU A 230 6.15 -3.02 -29.04
C GLU A 230 6.39 -1.95 -27.97
N ARG A 231 7.51 -1.23 -28.10
CA ARG A 231 7.92 -0.21 -27.13
C ARG A 231 7.65 1.20 -27.65
N PHE A 232 6.90 1.98 -26.87
CA PHE A 232 6.73 3.41 -27.07
C PHE A 232 7.33 4.17 -25.90
N VAL A 233 8.25 5.08 -26.20
CA VAL A 233 8.93 5.92 -25.23
C VAL A 233 8.48 7.36 -25.43
N THR A 234 8.14 8.06 -24.34
CA THR A 234 7.78 9.48 -24.39
C THR A 234 8.88 10.26 -25.12
N PRO A 235 8.56 10.96 -26.22
CA PRO A 235 9.53 11.79 -26.93
C PRO A 235 9.86 13.03 -26.10
N GLY A 236 11.01 13.65 -26.38
CA GLY A 236 11.41 14.91 -25.76
C GLY A 236 12.82 14.87 -25.21
N GLN A 237 13.27 16.03 -24.76
CA GLN A 237 14.59 16.14 -24.14
C GLN A 237 14.48 15.78 -22.65
N MET A 238 15.39 14.94 -22.21
CA MET A 238 15.61 14.68 -20.79
C MET A 238 16.83 15.49 -20.31
N PRO A 239 16.88 15.86 -19.03
CA PRO A 239 18.12 16.39 -18.46
C PRO A 239 19.29 15.45 -18.70
N GLU A 240 20.43 16.01 -19.08
CA GLU A 240 21.66 15.24 -19.36
C GLU A 240 22.24 14.55 -18.12
N ASN A 241 22.00 15.17 -16.94
CA ASN A 241 22.51 14.68 -15.68
C ASN A 241 21.38 14.31 -14.73
N GLY A 242 21.56 13.21 -14.01
CA GLY A 242 20.58 12.69 -13.03
C GLY A 242 20.02 11.33 -13.44
N CYS A 243 19.12 10.83 -12.64
CA CYS A 243 18.52 9.50 -12.80
C CYS A 243 17.16 9.58 -13.51
N PHE A 244 17.08 10.34 -14.62
CA PHE A 244 15.84 10.50 -15.38
C PHE A 244 15.62 9.29 -16.31
N TYR A 245 14.47 8.66 -16.16
CA TYR A 245 14.04 7.55 -17.02
C TYR A 245 12.73 7.96 -17.73
N PRO A 246 12.63 7.83 -19.06
CA PRO A 246 11.46 8.29 -19.79
C PRO A 246 10.25 7.40 -19.53
N PRO A 247 9.03 7.96 -19.39
CA PRO A 247 7.80 7.20 -19.41
C PRO A 247 7.77 6.26 -20.61
N THR A 248 7.58 4.98 -20.34
CA THR A 248 7.68 3.92 -21.34
C THR A 248 6.43 3.03 -21.27
N LEU A 249 5.83 2.79 -22.44
CA LEU A 249 4.76 1.81 -22.66
C LEU A 249 5.28 0.64 -23.46
N ILE A 250 5.02 -0.58 -23.01
CA ILE A 250 5.35 -1.81 -23.74
C ILE A 250 4.06 -2.61 -23.92
N THR A 251 3.62 -2.77 -25.18
CA THR A 251 2.37 -3.47 -25.53
C THR A 251 2.65 -4.84 -26.15
N GLY A 252 1.63 -5.71 -26.19
CA GLY A 252 1.72 -7.01 -26.85
C GLY A 252 2.58 -8.04 -26.10
N LEU A 253 2.78 -7.86 -24.81
CA LEU A 253 3.51 -8.82 -23.99
C LEU A 253 2.66 -10.05 -23.68
N ASN A 254 3.31 -11.22 -23.64
CA ASN A 254 2.68 -12.42 -23.12
C ASN A 254 2.54 -12.32 -21.59
N PRO A 255 1.44 -12.82 -21.01
CA PRO A 255 1.26 -12.81 -19.55
C PRO A 255 2.39 -13.47 -18.75
N ALA A 256 3.17 -14.36 -19.34
CA ALA A 256 4.32 -15.02 -18.71
C ALA A 256 5.64 -14.23 -18.82
N ASP A 257 5.69 -13.15 -19.60
CA ASP A 257 6.90 -12.33 -19.73
C ASP A 257 7.34 -11.74 -18.39
N THR A 258 8.65 -11.67 -18.17
CA THR A 258 9.24 -11.16 -16.94
C THR A 258 8.70 -9.77 -16.58
N LEU A 259 8.55 -8.88 -17.56
CA LEU A 259 8.03 -7.53 -17.33
C LEU A 259 6.54 -7.51 -16.92
N MET A 260 5.77 -8.56 -17.26
CA MET A 260 4.38 -8.71 -16.80
C MET A 260 4.30 -9.27 -15.37
N GLN A 261 5.34 -9.99 -14.91
CA GLN A 261 5.36 -10.68 -13.62
C GLN A 261 6.15 -9.93 -12.54
N GLU A 262 7.24 -9.25 -12.90
CA GLU A 262 8.12 -8.61 -11.94
C GLU A 262 7.78 -7.14 -11.72
N GLU A 263 7.96 -6.67 -10.48
CA GLU A 263 7.86 -5.26 -10.11
C GLU A 263 9.05 -4.48 -10.66
N ILE A 264 8.81 -3.56 -11.59
CA ILE A 264 9.86 -2.71 -12.18
C ILE A 264 10.20 -1.55 -11.25
N PHE A 265 9.18 -0.97 -10.61
CA PHE A 265 9.28 0.18 -9.70
C PHE A 265 9.92 1.41 -10.36
N GLY A 266 9.41 1.73 -11.55
CA GLY A 266 9.84 2.86 -12.39
C GLY A 266 8.74 3.24 -13.38
N PRO A 267 8.95 4.27 -14.22
CA PRO A 267 7.92 4.83 -15.09
C PRO A 267 7.64 3.96 -16.33
N VAL A 268 7.48 2.67 -16.13
CA VAL A 268 7.30 1.67 -17.19
C VAL A 268 5.98 0.95 -17.03
N LEU A 269 5.10 1.14 -18.01
CA LEU A 269 3.81 0.48 -18.14
C LEU A 269 3.92 -0.70 -19.09
N VAL A 270 3.46 -1.86 -18.67
CA VAL A 270 3.34 -3.04 -19.53
C VAL A 270 1.88 -3.37 -19.81
N SER A 271 1.59 -3.91 -20.99
CA SER A 271 0.20 -4.14 -21.39
C SER A 271 0.00 -5.41 -22.19
N THR A 272 -1.17 -6.01 -21.98
CA THR A 272 -1.76 -7.05 -22.81
C THR A 272 -3.27 -6.80 -22.96
N THR A 273 -3.93 -7.50 -23.87
CA THR A 273 -5.37 -7.41 -24.07
C THR A 273 -6.10 -8.61 -23.49
N PHE A 274 -7.42 -8.46 -23.30
CA PHE A 274 -8.33 -9.54 -22.93
C PHE A 274 -9.62 -9.45 -23.74
N ARG A 275 -10.41 -10.54 -23.81
CA ARG A 275 -11.64 -10.65 -24.63
C ARG A 275 -12.91 -10.80 -23.82
N THR A 276 -12.80 -11.27 -22.59
CA THR A 276 -13.97 -11.51 -21.73
C THR A 276 -13.68 -11.06 -20.30
N PRO A 277 -14.73 -10.73 -19.51
CA PRO A 277 -14.54 -10.38 -18.09
C PRO A 277 -13.83 -11.47 -17.29
N SER A 278 -14.13 -12.75 -17.57
CA SER A 278 -13.44 -13.88 -16.92
C SER A 278 -11.96 -13.93 -17.24
N GLU A 279 -11.57 -13.65 -18.50
CA GLU A 279 -10.16 -13.58 -18.92
C GLU A 279 -9.45 -12.40 -18.24
N ALA A 280 -10.14 -11.23 -18.11
CA ALA A 280 -9.60 -10.09 -17.36
C ALA A 280 -9.25 -10.46 -15.91
N VAL A 281 -10.15 -11.15 -15.21
CA VAL A 281 -9.93 -11.65 -13.84
C VAL A 281 -8.78 -12.66 -13.80
N GLN A 282 -8.73 -13.61 -14.72
CA GLN A 282 -7.64 -14.58 -14.80
C GLN A 282 -6.27 -13.90 -14.99
N LEU A 283 -6.17 -12.97 -15.95
CA LEU A 283 -4.98 -12.21 -16.21
C LEU A 283 -4.60 -11.32 -15.02
N ALA A 284 -5.58 -10.65 -14.42
CA ALA A 284 -5.36 -9.81 -13.24
C ALA A 284 -4.75 -10.61 -12.08
N ASN A 285 -5.26 -11.81 -11.82
CA ASN A 285 -4.82 -12.69 -10.75
C ASN A 285 -3.56 -13.53 -11.10
N ASN A 286 -3.11 -13.52 -12.37
CA ASN A 286 -1.92 -14.23 -12.82
C ASN A 286 -0.64 -13.52 -12.43
N THR A 287 -0.40 -13.38 -11.16
CA THR A 287 0.81 -12.81 -10.56
C THR A 287 0.98 -13.33 -9.14
N ARG A 288 2.19 -13.31 -8.63
CA ARG A 288 2.47 -13.61 -7.22
C ARG A 288 2.06 -12.48 -6.26
N TYR A 289 1.84 -11.28 -6.79
CA TYR A 289 1.45 -10.10 -6.02
C TYR A 289 -0.07 -10.00 -5.84
N GLY A 290 -0.50 -9.13 -4.93
CA GLY A 290 -1.91 -8.86 -4.66
C GLY A 290 -2.09 -7.58 -3.83
N LEU A 291 -1.49 -6.44 -4.25
CA LEU A 291 -1.60 -5.20 -3.49
C LEU A 291 -2.86 -4.43 -3.85
N ALA A 292 -2.96 -3.93 -5.07
CA ALA A 292 -4.11 -3.15 -5.52
C ALA A 292 -4.55 -3.58 -6.93
N ALA A 293 -5.73 -3.12 -7.33
CA ALA A 293 -6.25 -3.20 -8.69
C ALA A 293 -7.11 -1.97 -9.00
N THR A 294 -7.19 -1.61 -10.27
CA THR A 294 -8.12 -0.58 -10.78
C THR A 294 -8.98 -1.20 -11.87
N VAL A 295 -10.29 -0.90 -11.86
CA VAL A 295 -11.27 -1.35 -12.85
C VAL A 295 -12.01 -0.15 -13.42
N TRP A 296 -12.01 -0.02 -14.74
CA TRP A 296 -12.74 1.00 -15.46
C TRP A 296 -13.86 0.38 -16.29
N THR A 297 -15.10 0.71 -15.96
CA THR A 297 -16.34 0.33 -16.66
C THR A 297 -17.48 1.24 -16.21
N GLU A 298 -18.37 1.61 -17.12
CA GLU A 298 -19.61 2.31 -16.78
C GLU A 298 -20.72 1.35 -16.31
N ASN A 299 -20.52 0.04 -16.45
CA ASN A 299 -21.47 -0.98 -15.98
C ASN A 299 -21.20 -1.31 -14.49
N VAL A 300 -22.03 -0.73 -13.62
CA VAL A 300 -21.92 -0.96 -12.18
C VAL A 300 -22.05 -2.42 -11.78
N ASN A 301 -22.87 -3.21 -12.48
CA ASN A 301 -23.02 -4.65 -12.19
C ASN A 301 -21.74 -5.41 -12.51
N LEU A 302 -21.09 -5.07 -13.63
CA LEU A 302 -19.79 -5.66 -13.98
C LEU A 302 -18.71 -5.29 -12.96
N ALA A 303 -18.65 -4.03 -12.52
CA ALA A 303 -17.72 -3.59 -11.49
C ALA A 303 -17.91 -4.35 -10.17
N LEU A 304 -19.18 -4.50 -9.73
CA LEU A 304 -19.52 -5.22 -8.49
C LEU A 304 -19.26 -6.72 -8.59
N ASP A 305 -19.39 -7.31 -9.78
CA ASP A 305 -19.08 -8.73 -10.01
C ASP A 305 -17.57 -9.00 -10.02
N ILE A 306 -16.78 -8.15 -10.67
CA ILE A 306 -15.35 -8.35 -10.84
C ILE A 306 -14.55 -8.02 -9.59
N ALA A 307 -14.84 -6.92 -8.90
CA ALA A 307 -14.03 -6.44 -7.80
C ALA A 307 -13.78 -7.51 -6.70
N PRO A 308 -14.77 -8.31 -6.26
CA PRO A 308 -14.54 -9.36 -5.27
C PRO A 308 -13.69 -10.53 -5.78
N GLN A 309 -13.63 -10.75 -7.11
CA GLN A 309 -12.87 -11.84 -7.72
C GLN A 309 -11.37 -11.52 -7.87
N LEU A 310 -10.99 -10.25 -7.69
CA LEU A 310 -9.59 -9.82 -7.77
C LEU A 310 -8.86 -10.15 -6.47
N GLU A 311 -7.77 -10.91 -6.58
CA GLU A 311 -6.95 -11.36 -5.45
C GLU A 311 -5.98 -10.25 -4.97
N THR A 312 -6.54 -9.07 -4.69
CA THR A 312 -5.82 -7.90 -4.20
C THR A 312 -6.37 -7.40 -2.88
N GLY A 313 -5.58 -6.62 -2.17
CA GLY A 313 -6.00 -6.03 -0.90
C GLY A 313 -6.95 -4.84 -1.06
N ILE A 314 -6.83 -4.11 -2.17
CA ILE A 314 -7.71 -2.98 -2.49
C ILE A 314 -8.09 -3.00 -3.98
N VAL A 315 -9.31 -2.57 -4.28
CA VAL A 315 -9.81 -2.39 -5.65
C VAL A 315 -10.44 -1.01 -5.77
N TRP A 316 -9.99 -0.23 -6.73
CA TRP A 316 -10.61 1.04 -7.11
C TRP A 316 -11.45 0.86 -8.37
N VAL A 317 -12.62 1.46 -8.39
CA VAL A 317 -13.52 1.47 -9.54
C VAL A 317 -13.64 2.89 -10.09
N ASN A 318 -13.40 3.07 -11.38
CA ASN A 318 -13.40 4.35 -12.08
C ASN A 318 -12.57 5.44 -11.38
N GLY A 319 -11.43 5.04 -10.84
CA GLY A 319 -10.47 5.90 -10.16
C GLY A 319 -9.23 5.13 -9.74
N THR A 320 -8.23 5.84 -9.25
CA THR A 320 -6.97 5.25 -8.75
C THR A 320 -6.41 6.12 -7.64
N ASN A 321 -5.48 5.56 -6.85
CA ASN A 321 -4.79 6.28 -5.77
C ASN A 321 -5.74 6.99 -4.76
N MET A 322 -6.99 6.53 -4.66
CA MET A 322 -7.97 7.08 -3.72
C MET A 322 -7.65 6.58 -2.32
N MET A 323 -6.81 7.34 -1.61
CA MET A 323 -6.34 7.00 -0.27
C MET A 323 -7.17 7.74 0.78
N ASP A 324 -7.73 7.00 1.74
CA ASP A 324 -8.44 7.53 2.89
C ASP A 324 -7.84 7.00 4.19
N ALA A 325 -7.76 7.86 5.22
CA ALA A 325 -7.19 7.48 6.51
C ALA A 325 -8.07 6.48 7.28
N ALA A 326 -9.37 6.45 6.98
CA ALA A 326 -10.33 5.51 7.57
C ALA A 326 -10.42 4.17 6.83
N ALA A 327 -9.79 4.05 5.66
CA ALA A 327 -9.75 2.81 4.89
C ALA A 327 -8.44 2.06 5.13
N GLY A 328 -8.53 0.77 5.42
CA GLY A 328 -7.36 -0.10 5.55
C GLY A 328 -6.70 -0.34 4.18
N PHE A 329 -5.39 -0.16 4.12
CA PHE A 329 -4.55 -0.44 2.96
C PHE A 329 -3.61 -1.60 3.25
N GLY A 330 -3.47 -2.54 2.33
CA GLY A 330 -2.51 -3.63 2.46
C GLY A 330 -2.70 -4.73 1.44
N GLY A 331 -1.64 -5.53 1.30
CA GLY A 331 -1.56 -6.57 0.29
C GLY A 331 -2.11 -7.93 0.71
N LYS A 332 -2.21 -8.79 -0.30
CA LYS A 332 -2.35 -10.25 -0.20
C LYS A 332 -1.15 -10.92 -0.85
N ARG A 333 -1.02 -12.23 -0.73
CA ARG A 333 0.06 -13.03 -1.36
C ARG A 333 1.45 -12.45 -1.03
N GLU A 334 2.33 -12.27 -2.02
CA GLU A 334 3.67 -11.73 -1.83
C GLU A 334 3.73 -10.20 -1.68
N SER A 335 2.61 -9.51 -1.81
CA SER A 335 2.51 -8.09 -1.44
C SER A 335 2.42 -7.88 0.08
N GLY A 336 2.39 -8.94 0.87
CA GLY A 336 2.47 -8.85 2.31
C GLY A 336 1.19 -9.25 3.03
N PHE A 337 1.10 -8.84 4.30
CA PHE A 337 -0.05 -9.10 5.18
C PHE A 337 -0.13 -8.08 6.30
N GLY A 338 -1.29 -8.01 6.94
CA GLY A 338 -1.67 -6.92 7.81
C GLY A 338 -2.28 -5.77 7.02
N ARG A 339 -2.56 -4.68 7.70
CA ARG A 339 -3.11 -3.45 7.09
C ARG A 339 -2.47 -2.23 7.74
N GLU A 340 -2.39 -1.16 6.97
CA GLU A 340 -2.03 0.18 7.43
C GLU A 340 -3.26 1.10 7.26
N GLY A 341 -3.44 2.06 8.17
CA GLY A 341 -4.63 2.91 8.16
C GLY A 341 -5.92 2.16 8.52
N GLY A 342 -7.02 2.90 8.63
CA GLY A 342 -8.30 2.35 8.98
C GLY A 342 -8.35 1.66 10.34
N TRP A 343 -9.47 0.99 10.57
CA TRP A 343 -9.67 0.18 11.77
C TRP A 343 -8.72 -1.03 11.84
N GLU A 344 -8.50 -1.70 10.72
CA GLU A 344 -7.64 -2.87 10.64
C GLU A 344 -6.18 -2.52 10.94
N GLY A 345 -5.71 -1.35 10.48
CA GLY A 345 -4.38 -0.84 10.81
C GLY A 345 -4.24 -0.55 12.30
N LEU A 346 -5.27 0.04 12.91
CA LEU A 346 -5.32 0.33 14.34
C LEU A 346 -5.29 -0.96 15.17
N ALA A 347 -6.14 -1.93 14.84
CA ALA A 347 -6.21 -3.24 15.51
C ALA A 347 -4.86 -3.98 15.44
N GLY A 348 -4.10 -3.80 14.37
CA GLY A 348 -2.75 -4.36 14.19
C GLY A 348 -1.71 -3.90 15.22
N TYR A 349 -2.03 -2.92 16.06
CA TYR A 349 -1.18 -2.41 17.15
C TYR A 349 -1.69 -2.76 18.54
N THR A 350 -2.64 -3.69 18.62
CA THR A 350 -3.23 -4.16 19.88
C THR A 350 -3.09 -5.67 20.04
N LYS A 351 -3.17 -6.12 21.28
CA LYS A 351 -3.40 -7.52 21.66
C LYS A 351 -4.68 -7.63 22.46
N PRO A 352 -5.52 -8.65 22.20
CA PRO A 352 -6.74 -8.85 22.97
C PRO A 352 -6.40 -9.32 24.37
N LYS A 353 -7.22 -8.91 25.34
CA LYS A 353 -7.24 -9.45 26.69
C LYS A 353 -8.64 -9.88 27.02
N THR A 354 -8.90 -11.16 27.14
CA THR A 354 -10.20 -11.67 27.55
C THR A 354 -10.29 -11.68 29.07
N ALA A 355 -11.22 -10.88 29.62
CA ALA A 355 -11.59 -10.93 31.02
C ALA A 355 -12.85 -11.79 31.18
N GLN A 356 -12.77 -12.88 31.94
CA GLN A 356 -13.94 -13.69 32.28
C GLN A 356 -14.47 -13.29 33.66
N LYS A 357 -15.76 -13.00 33.72
CA LYS A 357 -16.43 -12.78 35.01
C LYS A 357 -16.73 -14.14 35.71
N PRO A 358 -16.61 -14.22 37.02
CA PRO A 358 -17.01 -15.42 37.75
C PRO A 358 -18.51 -15.74 37.52
N LEU A 359 -18.83 -17.03 37.40
CA LEU A 359 -20.19 -17.52 37.16
C LEU A 359 -21.23 -17.00 38.19
N LYS A 360 -20.81 -16.71 39.43
CA LYS A 360 -21.67 -16.14 40.45
C LYS A 360 -22.20 -14.73 40.15
N GLU A 361 -21.52 -13.94 39.36
CA GLU A 361 -22.00 -12.63 38.90
C GLU A 361 -22.99 -12.74 37.74
N ILE A 362 -22.90 -13.83 36.96
CA ILE A 362 -23.85 -14.12 35.88
C ILE A 362 -25.19 -14.57 36.43
N GLU A 363 -25.22 -15.35 37.54
CA GLU A 363 -26.43 -15.79 38.21
C GLU A 363 -27.16 -14.62 38.89
N ALA A 364 -26.45 -13.62 39.40
CA ALA A 364 -27.06 -12.44 39.99
C ALA A 364 -27.80 -11.53 38.99
N PHE A 365 -27.40 -11.58 37.72
CA PHE A 365 -28.08 -10.85 36.64
C PHE A 365 -29.28 -11.60 36.06
N SER A 366 -29.46 -12.90 36.35
CA SER A 366 -30.59 -13.72 35.90
C SER A 366 -31.76 -13.75 36.88
N GLY A 367 -31.68 -13.03 37.99
CA GLY A 367 -32.55 -13.21 39.15
C GLY A 367 -33.75 -12.26 39.31
N GLU A 368 -33.87 -11.19 38.53
CA GLU A 368 -35.01 -10.25 38.66
C GLU A 368 -35.62 -9.86 37.33
N GLY A 369 -36.27 -10.78 36.68
CA GLY A 369 -37.18 -10.57 35.57
C GLY A 369 -38.10 -11.74 35.47
N GLY A 370 -39.31 -11.56 35.96
CA GLY A 370 -40.33 -12.61 35.97
C GLY A 370 -40.68 -13.10 34.56
N PRO A 371 -41.44 -14.22 34.45
CA PRO A 371 -41.68 -14.97 33.23
C PRO A 371 -42.67 -14.31 32.25
N GLU A 372 -42.83 -12.98 32.25
CA GLU A 372 -43.86 -12.33 31.41
C GLU A 372 -43.39 -11.79 30.06
N ASP A 373 -42.08 -11.78 29.75
CA ASP A 373 -41.60 -11.10 28.55
C ASP A 373 -41.28 -12.01 27.33
N GLY A 374 -41.61 -13.30 27.38
CA GLY A 374 -41.56 -14.19 26.21
C GLY A 374 -40.19 -14.35 25.54
N ILE A 375 -39.13 -13.94 26.18
CA ILE A 375 -37.75 -14.06 25.63
C ILE A 375 -37.14 -15.38 26.14
N ASP A 376 -36.87 -16.30 25.22
CA ASP A 376 -36.12 -17.53 25.49
C ASP A 376 -34.68 -17.17 25.87
N ARG A 377 -34.36 -17.21 27.16
CA ARG A 377 -33.03 -16.91 27.72
C ARG A 377 -32.10 -18.12 27.75
N THR A 378 -32.48 -19.22 27.08
CA THR A 378 -31.62 -20.42 26.96
C THR A 378 -30.66 -20.41 25.75
N ALA A 379 -30.62 -19.29 25.01
CA ALA A 379 -29.62 -19.16 23.95
C ALA A 379 -28.20 -19.20 24.54
N LYS A 380 -27.53 -20.31 24.36
CA LYS A 380 -26.11 -20.47 24.69
C LYS A 380 -25.30 -19.53 23.83
N LEU A 381 -24.67 -18.55 24.47
CA LEU A 381 -23.59 -17.78 23.87
C LEU A 381 -22.40 -18.74 23.69
N TYR A 382 -22.09 -19.06 22.43
CA TYR A 382 -20.81 -19.65 22.04
C TYR A 382 -19.85 -18.53 21.63
#